data_ea8602d80d7c9b0c6fe7343c64401f11
#
_entry.id   ea8602d80d7c9b0c6fe7343c64401f11
#
_cell.length_a   1.000
_cell.length_b   1.000
_cell.length_c   1.000
_cell.angle_alpha   90.00
_cell.angle_beta   90.00
_cell.angle_gamma   90.00
#
_symmetry.space_group_name_H-M   'P 1'
#
loop_
_entity.id
_entity.type
_entity.pdbx_description
1 polymer ?
#
loop_
_entity_poly.entity_id
_entity_poly.type
_entity_poly.pdbx_seq_one_letter_code
_entity_poly.pdbx_strand_id
1 'polypeptide(L)'
;MIKHIVCFKLADPTPANCQKAAEVLRSMDGNVPLLRGIEVGVDELHSGRSYDVILQVLLDDLAALDAYQQDPYHCGVVKKHMHAVAENSIAMDYTVE
;
A
#
# COMPACT_ATOMS: atom_id res chain seq x y z
N MET A 1 15.07 3.60 -10.04
CA MET A 1 13.68 3.63 -9.53
C MET A 1 13.65 3.54 -8.01
N ILE A 2 12.59 4.02 -7.42
CA ILE A 2 12.32 3.86 -5.98
C ILE A 2 11.24 2.80 -5.81
N LYS A 3 11.47 1.85 -4.90
CA LYS A 3 10.42 0.96 -4.43
C LYS A 3 9.91 1.49 -3.10
N HIS A 4 8.63 1.77 -3.03
CA HIS A 4 7.92 2.22 -1.84
C HIS A 4 7.12 1.04 -1.30
N ILE A 5 7.43 0.62 -0.07
CA ILE A 5 6.78 -0.51 0.57
C ILE A 5 6.07 -0.03 1.82
N VAL A 6 4.81 -0.43 1.98
CA VAL A 6 4.05 -0.20 3.21
C VAL A 6 3.43 -1.51 3.66
N CYS A 7 3.62 -1.84 4.93
CA CYS A 7 2.94 -2.96 5.56
C CYS A 7 1.89 -2.40 6.52
N PHE A 8 0.67 -2.89 6.41
CA PHE A 8 -0.46 -2.44 7.22
C PHE A 8 -0.88 -3.50 8.21
N LYS A 9 -1.10 -3.06 9.46
CA LYS A 9 -1.73 -3.90 10.47
C LYS A 9 -3.16 -3.41 10.66
N LEU A 10 -4.12 -4.29 10.41
CA LEU A 10 -5.54 -3.92 10.51
C LEU A 10 -6.03 -4.03 11.96
N ALA A 11 -6.94 -3.15 12.32
CA ALA A 11 -7.56 -3.20 13.65
C ALA A 11 -8.39 -4.48 13.84
N ASP A 12 -9.03 -4.93 12.77
CA ASP A 12 -9.81 -6.18 12.75
C ASP A 12 -9.42 -6.98 11.50
N PRO A 13 -8.38 -7.83 11.59
CA PRO A 13 -7.79 -8.50 10.44
C PRO A 13 -8.53 -9.78 10.03
N THR A 14 -9.84 -9.71 9.85
CA THR A 14 -10.59 -10.82 9.28
C THR A 14 -10.18 -11.06 7.82
N PRO A 15 -10.36 -12.28 7.29
CA PRO A 15 -10.08 -12.53 5.87
C PRO A 15 -10.82 -11.57 4.94
N ALA A 16 -12.07 -11.24 5.24
CA ALA A 16 -12.85 -10.30 4.43
C ALA A 16 -12.27 -8.89 4.48
N ASN A 17 -11.86 -8.41 5.64
CA ASN A 17 -11.27 -7.08 5.79
C ASN A 17 -9.90 -6.98 5.11
N CYS A 18 -9.07 -8.01 5.23
CA CYS A 18 -7.78 -8.06 4.54
C CYS A 18 -7.95 -8.08 3.03
N GLN A 19 -8.90 -8.85 2.52
CA GLN A 19 -9.19 -8.91 1.10
C GLN A 19 -9.70 -7.58 0.57
N LYS A 20 -10.57 -6.92 1.31
CA LYS A 20 -11.08 -5.59 0.96
C LYS A 20 -9.96 -4.55 0.90
N ALA A 21 -9.08 -4.55 1.89
CA ALA A 21 -7.91 -3.66 1.91
C ALA A 21 -7.02 -3.91 0.69
N ALA A 22 -6.74 -5.17 0.38
CA ALA A 22 -5.93 -5.53 -0.79
C ALA A 22 -6.57 -5.08 -2.10
N GLU A 23 -7.88 -5.22 -2.24
CA GLU A 23 -8.62 -4.75 -3.42
C GLU A 23 -8.53 -3.24 -3.58
N VAL A 24 -8.69 -2.49 -2.49
CA VAL A 24 -8.57 -1.03 -2.53
C VAL A 24 -7.16 -0.61 -2.94
N LEU A 25 -6.13 -1.24 -2.40
CA LEU A 25 -4.75 -0.95 -2.78
C LEU A 25 -4.50 -1.29 -4.25
N ARG A 26 -4.95 -2.45 -4.73
CA ARG A 26 -4.80 -2.85 -6.14
C ARG A 26 -5.54 -1.93 -7.09
N SER A 27 -6.60 -1.27 -6.64
CA SER A 27 -7.37 -0.36 -7.49
C SER A 27 -6.57 0.84 -7.96
N MET A 28 -5.39 1.10 -7.38
CA MET A 28 -4.48 2.13 -7.88
C MET A 28 -3.91 1.79 -9.26
N ASP A 29 -3.87 0.53 -9.62
CA ASP A 29 -3.40 0.11 -10.93
C ASP A 29 -4.34 0.66 -12.02
N GLY A 30 -3.77 1.46 -12.91
CA GLY A 30 -4.54 2.16 -13.94
C GLY A 30 -5.21 3.46 -13.50
N ASN A 31 -5.24 3.77 -12.19
CA ASN A 31 -5.83 5.01 -11.67
C ASN A 31 -4.80 6.00 -11.11
N VAL A 32 -3.57 5.58 -10.97
CA VAL A 32 -2.45 6.42 -10.51
C VAL A 32 -1.35 6.38 -11.56
N PRO A 33 -1.27 7.38 -12.44
CA PRO A 33 -0.34 7.35 -13.58
C PRO A 33 1.14 7.30 -13.20
N LEU A 34 1.49 7.74 -11.98
CA LEU A 34 2.87 7.76 -11.50
C LEU A 34 3.45 6.36 -11.28
N LEU A 35 2.61 5.33 -11.12
CA LEU A 35 3.08 3.99 -10.80
C LEU A 35 3.72 3.33 -12.02
N ARG A 36 4.93 2.79 -11.83
CA ARG A 36 5.64 1.94 -12.81
C ARG A 36 5.45 0.46 -12.53
N GLY A 37 4.95 0.12 -11.35
CA GLY A 37 4.61 -1.23 -10.96
C GLY A 37 3.88 -1.21 -9.65
N ILE A 38 3.10 -2.25 -9.38
CA ILE A 38 2.38 -2.42 -8.13
C ILE A 38 2.25 -3.91 -7.83
N GLU A 39 2.45 -4.25 -6.56
CA GLU A 39 2.19 -5.58 -6.05
C GLU A 39 1.55 -5.44 -4.67
N VAL A 40 0.50 -6.21 -4.44
CA VAL A 40 -0.22 -6.22 -3.16
C VAL A 40 -0.36 -7.66 -2.71
N GLY A 41 -0.12 -7.91 -1.42
CA GLY A 41 -0.25 -9.23 -0.84
C GLY A 41 -0.96 -9.20 0.49
N VAL A 42 -1.55 -10.35 0.85
CA VAL A 42 -2.17 -10.56 2.16
C VAL A 42 -1.36 -11.62 2.89
N ASP A 43 -1.07 -11.39 4.17
CA ASP A 43 -0.29 -12.31 4.99
C ASP A 43 -1.01 -13.65 5.14
N GLU A 44 -0.25 -14.73 5.08
CA GLU A 44 -0.77 -16.09 5.24
C GLU A 44 -0.27 -16.77 6.52
N LEU A 45 0.86 -16.34 7.07
CA LEU A 45 1.47 -17.01 8.22
C LEU A 45 0.82 -16.65 9.55
N HIS A 46 0.39 -15.39 9.70
CA HIS A 46 -0.24 -14.87 10.93
C HIS A 46 0.61 -15.09 12.19
N SER A 47 1.91 -14.82 12.09
CA SER A 47 2.82 -14.91 13.24
C SER A 47 2.65 -13.70 14.16
N GLY A 48 3.25 -13.75 15.34
CA GLY A 48 3.24 -12.62 16.28
C GLY A 48 3.93 -11.36 15.73
N ARG A 49 4.76 -11.50 14.67
CA ARG A 49 5.44 -10.37 14.02
C ARG A 49 4.80 -9.96 12.71
N SER A 50 3.80 -10.70 12.24
CA SER A 50 3.21 -10.45 10.92
C SER A 50 2.36 -9.19 10.92
N TYR A 51 2.48 -8.42 9.84
CA TYR A 51 1.48 -7.46 9.44
C TYR A 51 0.47 -8.16 8.54
N ASP A 52 -0.60 -7.48 8.14
CA ASP A 52 -1.72 -8.16 7.49
C ASP A 52 -1.74 -7.99 5.98
N VAL A 53 -1.37 -6.81 5.48
CA VAL A 53 -1.41 -6.50 4.05
C VAL A 53 -0.16 -5.71 3.69
N ILE A 54 0.44 -6.04 2.54
CA ILE A 54 1.60 -5.32 2.02
C ILE A 54 1.26 -4.64 0.69
N LEU A 55 1.75 -3.42 0.55
CA LEU A 55 1.74 -2.67 -0.70
C LEU A 55 3.19 -2.44 -1.14
N GLN A 56 3.47 -2.72 -2.41
CA GLN A 56 4.76 -2.42 -3.03
C GLN A 56 4.49 -1.67 -4.33
N VAL A 57 5.01 -0.47 -4.47
CA VAL A 57 4.89 0.31 -5.70
C VAL A 57 6.27 0.74 -6.20
N LEU A 58 6.41 0.81 -7.52
CA LEU A 58 7.60 1.33 -8.18
C LEU A 58 7.31 2.71 -8.74
N LEU A 59 8.22 3.64 -8.48
CA LEU A 59 8.14 5.03 -8.91
C LEU A 59 9.48 5.42 -9.54
N ASP A 60 9.46 6.43 -10.40
CA ASP A 60 10.69 6.82 -11.14
C ASP A 60 11.80 7.28 -10.19
N ASP A 61 11.45 8.10 -9.20
CA ASP A 61 12.41 8.73 -8.28
C ASP A 61 11.70 9.29 -7.04
N LEU A 62 12.44 9.95 -6.16
CA LEU A 62 11.86 10.56 -4.95
C LEU A 62 10.88 11.68 -5.26
N ALA A 63 11.08 12.42 -6.36
CA ALA A 63 10.12 13.45 -6.76
C ALA A 63 8.78 12.82 -7.15
N ALA A 64 8.81 11.69 -7.84
CA ALA A 64 7.59 10.93 -8.18
C ALA A 64 6.92 10.38 -6.92
N LEU A 65 7.70 9.94 -5.92
CA LEU A 65 7.13 9.50 -4.64
C LEU A 65 6.40 10.64 -3.93
N ASP A 66 7.00 11.83 -3.91
CA ASP A 66 6.36 13.00 -3.32
C ASP A 66 5.05 13.35 -4.03
N ALA A 67 5.05 13.34 -5.36
CA ALA A 67 3.85 13.54 -6.16
C ALA A 67 2.79 12.46 -5.92
N TYR A 68 3.21 11.20 -5.77
CA TYR A 68 2.33 10.08 -5.45
C TYR A 68 1.62 10.29 -4.11
N GLN A 69 2.32 10.82 -3.11
CA GLN A 69 1.70 11.10 -1.80
C GLN A 69 0.58 12.15 -1.87
N GLN A 70 0.53 12.92 -2.94
CA GLN A 70 -0.46 13.96 -3.17
C GLN A 70 -1.47 13.60 -4.28
N ASP A 71 -1.35 12.41 -4.87
CA ASP A 71 -2.24 11.97 -5.95
C ASP A 71 -3.69 11.93 -5.47
N PRO A 72 -4.65 12.49 -6.24
CA PRO A 72 -6.05 12.56 -5.80
C PRO A 72 -6.70 11.19 -5.56
N TYR A 73 -6.39 10.20 -6.40
CA TYR A 73 -6.94 8.85 -6.22
C TYR A 73 -6.35 8.19 -4.98
N HIS A 74 -5.03 8.27 -4.83
CA HIS A 74 -4.34 7.73 -3.66
C HIS A 74 -4.87 8.38 -2.36
N CYS A 75 -5.03 9.70 -2.34
CA CYS A 75 -5.52 10.40 -1.14
C CYS A 75 -7.02 10.18 -0.90
N GLY A 76 -7.83 10.30 -1.94
CA GLY A 76 -9.29 10.30 -1.80
C GLY A 76 -9.92 8.93 -1.66
N VAL A 77 -9.29 7.90 -2.19
CA VAL A 77 -9.81 6.52 -2.15
C VAL A 77 -8.97 5.65 -1.24
N VAL A 78 -7.67 5.56 -1.50
CA VAL A 78 -6.79 4.57 -0.85
C VAL A 78 -6.45 4.97 0.58
N LYS A 79 -5.90 6.16 0.78
CA LYS A 79 -5.57 6.63 2.13
C LYS A 79 -6.80 6.69 3.01
N LYS A 80 -7.92 7.14 2.46
CA LYS A 80 -9.18 7.23 3.21
C LYS A 80 -9.60 5.87 3.75
N HIS A 81 -9.56 4.84 2.91
CA HIS A 81 -9.90 3.48 3.34
C HIS A 81 -8.89 2.93 4.34
N MET A 82 -7.60 3.05 4.04
CA MET A 82 -6.57 2.47 4.88
C MET A 82 -6.50 3.13 6.26
N HIS A 83 -6.68 4.46 6.35
CA HIS A 83 -6.76 5.15 7.64
C HIS A 83 -7.96 4.70 8.47
N ALA A 84 -9.06 4.31 7.82
CA ALA A 84 -10.24 3.83 8.54
C ALA A 84 -10.06 2.43 9.13
N VAL A 85 -9.24 1.57 8.52
CA VAL A 85 -9.14 0.15 8.90
C VAL A 85 -7.81 -0.24 9.52
N ALA A 86 -6.72 0.50 9.28
CA ALA A 86 -5.41 0.17 9.81
C ALA A 86 -5.21 0.79 11.19
N GLU A 87 -4.70 0.00 12.13
CA GLU A 87 -4.28 0.54 13.43
C GLU A 87 -2.82 0.95 13.44
N ASN A 88 -2.00 0.41 12.53
CA ASN A 88 -0.58 0.69 12.44
C ASN A 88 -0.06 0.38 11.03
N SER A 89 1.03 1.05 10.67
CA SER A 89 1.73 0.75 9.43
C SER A 89 3.21 1.06 9.56
N ILE A 90 4.00 0.41 8.72
CA ILE A 90 5.44 0.71 8.57
C ILE A 90 5.73 0.90 7.08
N ALA A 91 6.73 1.70 6.81
CA ALA A 91 7.12 1.99 5.43
C ALA A 91 8.62 1.87 5.25
N MET A 92 9.02 1.52 4.04
CA MET A 92 10.42 1.51 3.63
C MET A 92 10.51 1.91 2.17
N ASP A 93 11.44 2.82 1.87
CA ASP A 93 11.64 3.34 0.53
C ASP A 93 13.11 3.20 0.17
N TYR A 94 13.39 2.54 -0.95
CA TYR A 94 14.77 2.31 -1.35
C TYR A 94 14.92 2.26 -2.87
N THR A 95 16.14 2.50 -3.31
CA THR A 95 16.48 2.47 -4.73
C THR A 95 16.59 1.02 -5.23
N VAL A 96 15.92 0.71 -6.33
CA VAL A 96 16.07 -0.54 -7.08
C VAL A 96 16.58 -0.23 -8.48
N GLU A 97 17.30 -1.17 -9.03
CA GLU A 97 17.89 -1.03 -10.37
C GLU A 97 17.13 -1.77 -11.46
#